data_8fd37d5aee9a6eae2731a5eea71e8cfa
#
_entry.id   8fd37d5aee9a6eae2731a5eea71e8cfa
#
_cell.length_a   1.000
_cell.length_b   1.000
_cell.length_c   1.000
_cell.angle_alpha   90.00
_cell.angle_beta   90.00
_cell.angle_gamma   90.00
#
_symmetry.space_group_name_H-M   'P 1'
#
loop_
_entity.id
_entity.type
_entity.pdbx_description
1 polymer ?
#
loop_
_entity_poly.entity_id
_entity_poly.type
_entity_poly.pdbx_seq_one_letter_code
_entity_poly.pdbx_strand_id
1 'polypeptide(L)'
;MSLSSFLAALMLGASVLLACHEQARPLTAAPPEINRHLKRELDSIEVRDQQHRALLMLAMTQPRHPRLDSLARAARLPLGHVTAHLTSLIRPVDSTNLLRVAQIIRQHGYPGETLVGEPTNEVALLVIQHSARIAEFLPLIARAAEQGEVPFRLYALMLDRKLMQEGRPQVYGSQGRSFRVPNARGQAETVNLIWPVENAAAVNERRKQAGFDSSVEENAQRLGIPYQIVTMPEVRRLEQRAAAVRP
;
A
#
# COMPACT_ATOMS: atom_id res chain seq x y z
N MET A 1 -35.78 -4.28 85.56
CA MET A 1 -37.06 -3.59 85.43
C MET A 1 -37.29 -3.42 83.92
N SER A 2 -38.19 -4.30 83.43
CA SER A 2 -39.57 -4.00 83.02
C SER A 2 -39.64 -3.33 81.63
N LEU A 3 -40.23 -3.74 80.67
CA LEU A 3 -41.42 -4.39 80.12
C LEU A 3 -41.35 -4.22 78.61
N SER A 4 -41.43 -5.26 77.85
CA SER A 4 -42.59 -5.69 77.05
C SER A 4 -43.35 -4.64 76.29
N SER A 5 -43.40 -4.80 74.94
CA SER A 5 -44.69 -4.79 74.25
C SER A 5 -44.53 -5.24 72.82
N PHE A 6 -45.30 -6.21 72.44
CA PHE A 6 -45.64 -6.76 71.17
C PHE A 6 -46.22 -5.69 70.20
N LEU A 7 -45.88 -5.76 68.94
CA LEU A 7 -46.83 -5.43 67.87
C LEU A 7 -46.48 -6.21 66.62
N ALA A 8 -47.38 -7.07 66.21
CA ALA A 8 -47.40 -7.78 64.96
C ALA A 8 -47.73 -6.81 63.79
N ALA A 9 -46.98 -6.87 62.72
CA ALA A 9 -47.35 -6.19 61.49
C ALA A 9 -47.28 -7.16 60.32
N LEU A 10 -48.40 -7.23 59.68
CA LEU A 10 -48.84 -7.99 58.51
C LEU A 10 -47.81 -8.02 57.36
N MET A 11 -47.48 -9.22 56.91
CA MET A 11 -46.80 -9.49 55.66
C MET A 11 -47.78 -9.34 54.50
N LEU A 12 -47.75 -8.23 53.77
CA LEU A 12 -48.32 -8.14 52.43
C LEU A 12 -47.23 -8.52 51.40
N GLY A 13 -47.37 -9.70 50.79
CA GLY A 13 -46.55 -10.17 49.71
C GLY A 13 -46.83 -9.34 48.43
N ALA A 14 -45.87 -8.53 48.04
CA ALA A 14 -45.81 -7.95 46.72
C ALA A 14 -45.00 -8.88 45.82
N SER A 15 -45.68 -9.68 45.02
CA SER A 15 -45.06 -10.46 43.94
C SER A 15 -44.63 -9.49 42.85
N VAL A 16 -43.34 -9.14 42.83
CA VAL A 16 -42.72 -8.41 41.68
C VAL A 16 -42.53 -9.43 40.57
N LEU A 17 -43.42 -9.40 39.60
CA LEU A 17 -43.21 -10.04 38.30
C LEU A 17 -42.03 -9.33 37.60
N LEU A 18 -40.85 -9.96 37.67
CA LEU A 18 -39.72 -9.59 36.77
C LEU A 18 -40.14 -9.96 35.37
N ALA A 19 -40.66 -8.97 34.62
CA ALA A 19 -40.75 -9.07 33.17
C ALA A 19 -39.33 -9.04 32.62
N CYS A 20 -38.82 -10.21 32.21
CA CYS A 20 -37.62 -10.29 31.36
C CYS A 20 -37.93 -9.54 30.06
N HIS A 21 -37.48 -8.30 30.01
CA HIS A 21 -37.37 -7.58 28.72
C HIS A 21 -36.21 -8.23 27.96
N GLU A 22 -36.57 -9.21 27.14
CA GLU A 22 -35.67 -9.74 26.11
C GLU A 22 -35.40 -8.57 25.15
N GLN A 23 -34.27 -7.88 25.38
CA GLN A 23 -33.78 -6.86 24.44
C GLN A 23 -33.50 -7.59 23.15
N ALA A 24 -34.38 -7.41 22.16
CA ALA A 24 -34.15 -7.85 20.81
C ALA A 24 -32.76 -7.35 20.35
N ARG A 25 -31.84 -8.28 20.12
CA ARG A 25 -30.58 -7.97 19.45
C ARG A 25 -30.91 -7.17 18.20
N PRO A 26 -30.26 -6.01 17.99
CA PRO A 26 -30.43 -5.31 16.72
C PRO A 26 -30.09 -6.30 15.61
N LEU A 27 -31.02 -6.50 14.69
CA LEU A 27 -30.79 -7.24 13.46
C LEU A 27 -29.52 -6.66 12.83
N THR A 28 -28.45 -7.45 12.80
CA THR A 28 -27.23 -7.08 12.09
C THR A 28 -27.66 -6.79 10.66
N ALA A 29 -27.47 -5.55 10.22
CA ALA A 29 -27.75 -5.17 8.83
C ALA A 29 -27.09 -6.19 7.92
N ALA A 30 -27.83 -6.66 6.91
CA ALA A 30 -27.25 -7.55 5.91
C ALA A 30 -25.96 -6.93 5.37
N PRO A 31 -24.90 -7.70 5.15
CA PRO A 31 -23.66 -7.16 4.57
C PRO A 31 -24.02 -6.40 3.28
N PRO A 32 -23.39 -5.25 3.04
CA PRO A 32 -23.70 -4.44 1.86
C PRO A 32 -23.52 -5.27 0.59
N GLU A 33 -24.48 -5.15 -0.34
CA GLU A 33 -24.44 -5.90 -1.58
C GLU A 33 -23.31 -5.35 -2.47
N ILE A 34 -22.35 -6.23 -2.80
CA ILE A 34 -21.22 -5.89 -3.65
C ILE A 34 -21.69 -5.46 -5.04
N ASN A 35 -21.20 -4.34 -5.54
CA ASN A 35 -21.40 -3.89 -6.90
C ASN A 35 -20.63 -4.78 -7.90
N ARG A 36 -21.27 -5.88 -8.32
CA ARG A 36 -20.66 -6.89 -9.20
C ARG A 36 -20.23 -6.35 -10.56
N HIS A 37 -20.89 -5.30 -11.06
CA HIS A 37 -20.50 -4.67 -12.32
C HIS A 37 -19.17 -3.92 -12.15
N LEU A 38 -19.09 -3.08 -11.14
CA LEU A 38 -17.87 -2.32 -10.82
C LEU A 38 -16.70 -3.24 -10.46
N LYS A 39 -16.97 -4.32 -9.70
CA LYS A 39 -15.97 -5.34 -9.41
C LYS A 39 -15.36 -5.91 -10.68
N ARG A 40 -16.16 -6.43 -11.62
CA ARG A 40 -15.66 -6.98 -12.89
C ARG A 40 -14.88 -5.96 -13.71
N GLU A 41 -15.29 -4.70 -13.68
CA GLU A 41 -14.57 -3.64 -14.37
C GLU A 41 -13.17 -3.43 -13.77
N LEU A 42 -13.07 -3.33 -12.44
CA LEU A 42 -11.80 -3.17 -11.74
C LEU A 42 -10.90 -4.40 -11.92
N ASP A 43 -11.43 -5.63 -11.80
CA ASP A 43 -10.69 -6.86 -12.09
C ASP A 43 -10.09 -6.83 -13.52
N SER A 44 -10.84 -6.33 -14.49
CA SER A 44 -10.35 -6.15 -15.87
C SER A 44 -9.27 -5.05 -15.99
N ILE A 45 -9.35 -4.00 -15.18
CA ILE A 45 -8.31 -2.96 -15.08
C ILE A 45 -7.03 -3.57 -14.51
N GLU A 46 -7.12 -4.37 -13.46
CA GLU A 46 -5.96 -5.04 -12.84
C GLU A 46 -5.22 -5.93 -13.84
N VAL A 47 -5.95 -6.78 -14.57
CA VAL A 47 -5.36 -7.64 -15.60
C VAL A 47 -4.54 -6.84 -16.61
N ARG A 48 -5.09 -5.72 -17.11
CA ARG A 48 -4.37 -4.85 -18.05
C ARG A 48 -3.18 -4.15 -17.39
N ASP A 49 -3.34 -3.70 -16.16
CA ASP A 49 -2.27 -3.02 -15.40
C ASP A 49 -1.08 -3.95 -15.17
N GLN A 50 -1.30 -5.21 -14.83
CA GLN A 50 -0.26 -6.16 -14.46
C GLN A 50 0.34 -6.90 -15.67
N GLN A 51 -0.30 -6.90 -16.82
CA GLN A 51 0.05 -7.70 -18.00
C GLN A 51 1.54 -7.65 -18.38
N HIS A 52 2.15 -6.47 -18.35
CA HIS A 52 3.55 -6.27 -18.73
C HIS A 52 4.49 -6.02 -17.54
N ARG A 53 3.95 -5.75 -16.34
CA ARG A 53 4.76 -5.43 -15.16
C ARG A 53 5.59 -6.60 -14.65
N ALA A 54 5.03 -7.81 -14.67
CA ALA A 54 5.77 -9.01 -14.28
C ALA A 54 6.99 -9.24 -15.20
N LEU A 55 6.83 -9.00 -16.51
CA LEU A 55 7.94 -9.11 -17.47
C LEU A 55 8.95 -7.96 -17.30
N LEU A 56 8.48 -6.75 -17.01
CA LEU A 56 9.36 -5.62 -16.72
C LEU A 56 10.19 -5.86 -15.45
N MET A 57 9.56 -6.36 -14.40
CA MET A 57 10.27 -6.74 -13.17
C MET A 57 11.30 -7.84 -13.44
N LEU A 58 10.93 -8.85 -14.24
CA LEU A 58 11.84 -9.92 -14.66
C LEU A 58 13.03 -9.36 -15.45
N ALA A 59 12.79 -8.40 -16.36
CA ALA A 59 13.86 -7.77 -17.13
C ALA A 59 14.82 -6.94 -16.25
N MET A 60 14.33 -6.38 -15.17
CA MET A 60 15.15 -5.62 -14.21
C MET A 60 15.97 -6.52 -13.26
N THR A 61 15.41 -7.66 -12.87
CA THR A 61 16.02 -8.55 -11.86
C THR A 61 16.81 -9.70 -12.46
N GLN A 62 16.40 -10.20 -13.62
CA GLN A 62 16.98 -11.34 -14.33
C GLN A 62 17.07 -11.08 -15.84
N PRO A 63 17.93 -10.15 -16.30
CA PRO A 63 17.93 -9.65 -17.68
C PRO A 63 18.25 -10.71 -18.76
N ARG A 64 18.75 -11.89 -18.36
CA ARG A 64 19.03 -13.03 -19.24
C ARG A 64 18.02 -14.17 -19.12
N HIS A 65 16.84 -13.89 -18.55
CA HIS A 65 15.80 -14.93 -18.39
C HIS A 65 15.22 -15.34 -19.76
N PRO A 66 15.04 -16.66 -20.08
CA PRO A 66 14.60 -17.15 -21.38
C PRO A 66 13.27 -16.57 -21.91
N ARG A 67 12.36 -16.16 -21.01
CA ARG A 67 11.10 -15.47 -21.40
C ARG A 67 11.37 -14.12 -22.07
N LEU A 68 12.43 -13.41 -21.68
CA LEU A 68 12.82 -12.13 -22.29
C LEU A 68 13.42 -12.32 -23.68
N ASP A 69 14.21 -13.40 -23.89
CA ASP A 69 14.69 -13.79 -25.21
C ASP A 69 13.53 -14.10 -26.16
N SER A 70 12.51 -14.82 -25.67
CA SER A 70 11.31 -15.12 -26.44
C SER A 70 10.53 -13.85 -26.81
N LEU A 71 10.39 -12.91 -25.87
CA LEU A 71 9.76 -11.63 -26.10
C LEU A 71 10.57 -10.77 -27.11
N ALA A 72 11.90 -10.72 -26.95
CA ALA A 72 12.78 -9.99 -27.86
C ALA A 72 12.65 -10.50 -29.30
N ARG A 73 12.66 -11.83 -29.49
CA ARG A 73 12.43 -12.45 -30.80
C ARG A 73 11.06 -12.14 -31.37
N ALA A 74 10.00 -12.28 -30.56
CA ALA A 74 8.63 -12.01 -31.00
C ALA A 74 8.43 -10.55 -31.40
N ALA A 75 9.03 -9.62 -30.65
CA ALA A 75 8.99 -8.17 -30.93
C ALA A 75 10.03 -7.72 -31.96
N ARG A 76 10.89 -8.63 -32.46
CA ARG A 76 12.01 -8.32 -33.37
C ARG A 76 12.95 -7.24 -32.87
N LEU A 77 13.29 -7.31 -31.57
CA LEU A 77 14.12 -6.33 -30.86
C LEU A 77 15.40 -6.99 -30.31
N PRO A 78 16.51 -6.24 -30.22
CA PRO A 78 17.66 -6.64 -29.41
C PRO A 78 17.23 -6.82 -27.94
N LEU A 79 17.80 -7.82 -27.25
CA LEU A 79 17.48 -8.11 -25.84
C LEU A 79 17.62 -6.87 -24.93
N GLY A 80 18.64 -6.05 -25.16
CA GLY A 80 18.88 -4.81 -24.42
C GLY A 80 17.78 -3.74 -24.56
N HIS A 81 16.88 -3.87 -25.54
CA HIS A 81 15.76 -2.95 -25.74
C HIS A 81 14.43 -3.41 -25.13
N VAL A 82 14.38 -4.62 -24.56
CA VAL A 82 13.15 -5.23 -24.01
C VAL A 82 12.56 -4.37 -22.90
N THR A 83 13.38 -3.82 -22.00
CA THR A 83 12.91 -2.96 -20.90
C THR A 83 12.24 -1.68 -21.44
N ALA A 84 12.85 -1.02 -22.43
CA ALA A 84 12.28 0.17 -23.05
C ALA A 84 10.97 -0.15 -23.77
N HIS A 85 10.92 -1.28 -24.48
CA HIS A 85 9.72 -1.76 -25.16
C HIS A 85 8.58 -2.03 -24.16
N LEU A 86 8.82 -2.78 -23.09
CA LEU A 86 7.83 -3.03 -22.05
C LEU A 86 7.32 -1.72 -21.42
N THR A 87 8.23 -0.78 -21.14
CA THR A 87 7.85 0.54 -20.64
C THR A 87 6.95 1.30 -21.61
N SER A 88 7.20 1.21 -22.92
CA SER A 88 6.37 1.86 -23.94
C SER A 88 4.95 1.25 -24.02
N LEU A 89 4.80 -0.03 -23.73
CA LEU A 89 3.49 -0.70 -23.66
C LEU A 89 2.72 -0.35 -22.37
N ILE A 90 3.42 -0.18 -21.26
CA ILE A 90 2.82 0.11 -19.94
C ILE A 90 2.26 1.54 -19.88
N ARG A 91 2.99 2.53 -20.39
CA ARG A 91 2.60 3.96 -20.26
C ARG A 91 1.18 4.30 -20.73
N PRO A 92 0.72 3.88 -21.93
CA PRO A 92 -0.66 4.19 -22.36
C PRO A 92 -1.71 3.48 -21.50
N VAL A 93 -1.41 2.27 -21.03
CA VAL A 93 -2.29 1.51 -20.11
C VAL A 93 -2.43 2.23 -18.79
N ASP A 94 -1.31 2.69 -18.19
CA ASP A 94 -1.32 3.46 -16.95
C ASP A 94 -2.19 4.72 -17.07
N SER A 95 -2.03 5.46 -18.16
CA SER A 95 -2.81 6.68 -18.42
C SER A 95 -4.31 6.40 -18.52
N THR A 96 -4.67 5.37 -19.28
CA THR A 96 -6.09 4.99 -19.48
C THR A 96 -6.71 4.47 -18.20
N ASN A 97 -6.00 3.58 -17.48
CA ASN A 97 -6.46 3.03 -16.22
C ASN A 97 -6.64 4.12 -15.16
N LEU A 98 -5.69 5.05 -15.05
CA LEU A 98 -5.78 6.17 -14.11
C LEU A 98 -6.98 7.07 -14.37
N LEU A 99 -7.24 7.40 -15.64
CA LEU A 99 -8.42 8.20 -16.03
C LEU A 99 -9.71 7.50 -15.61
N ARG A 100 -9.81 6.19 -15.83
CA ARG A 100 -11.00 5.42 -15.49
C ARG A 100 -11.15 5.26 -13.97
N VAL A 101 -10.10 4.95 -13.24
CA VAL A 101 -10.10 4.89 -11.77
C VAL A 101 -10.50 6.24 -11.18
N ALA A 102 -10.00 7.36 -11.72
CA ALA A 102 -10.41 8.69 -11.27
C ALA A 102 -11.90 8.97 -11.52
N GLN A 103 -12.50 8.44 -12.61
CA GLN A 103 -13.96 8.52 -12.84
C GLN A 103 -14.73 7.69 -11.82
N ILE A 104 -14.30 6.46 -11.57
CA ILE A 104 -14.92 5.57 -10.57
C ILE A 104 -14.90 6.25 -9.20
N ILE A 105 -13.76 6.80 -8.79
CA ILE A 105 -13.63 7.51 -7.51
C ILE A 105 -14.55 8.72 -7.42
N ARG A 106 -14.71 9.48 -8.49
CA ARG A 106 -15.64 10.62 -8.50
C ARG A 106 -17.11 10.20 -8.38
N GLN A 107 -17.47 9.05 -8.92
CA GLN A 107 -18.85 8.55 -8.93
C GLN A 107 -19.23 7.82 -7.63
N HIS A 108 -18.30 7.08 -7.03
CA HIS A 108 -18.57 6.12 -5.96
C HIS A 108 -17.76 6.36 -4.68
N GLY A 109 -16.83 7.31 -4.67
CA GLY A 109 -15.78 7.37 -3.63
C GLY A 109 -14.70 6.31 -3.88
N TYR A 110 -13.89 6.01 -2.87
CA TYR A 110 -12.91 4.93 -2.98
C TYR A 110 -13.64 3.58 -3.13
N PRO A 111 -13.33 2.78 -4.16
CA PRO A 111 -13.98 1.49 -4.38
C PRO A 111 -13.39 0.43 -3.42
N GLY A 112 -13.78 0.50 -2.16
CA GLY A 112 -13.29 -0.31 -1.06
C GLY A 112 -13.96 -1.67 -0.94
N GLU A 113 -13.62 -2.36 0.15
CA GLU A 113 -14.08 -3.73 0.42
C GLU A 113 -15.60 -3.84 0.46
N THR A 114 -16.29 -2.88 1.09
CA THR A 114 -17.76 -2.88 1.17
C THR A 114 -18.43 -2.71 -0.18
N LEU A 115 -17.78 -2.04 -1.14
CA LEU A 115 -18.36 -1.77 -2.46
C LEU A 115 -18.03 -2.85 -3.49
N VAL A 116 -16.79 -3.39 -3.49
CA VAL A 116 -16.33 -4.30 -4.54
C VAL A 116 -15.75 -5.63 -4.02
N GLY A 117 -15.53 -5.76 -2.71
CA GLY A 117 -14.94 -6.93 -2.08
C GLY A 117 -13.43 -7.05 -2.30
N GLU A 118 -12.81 -7.97 -1.56
CA GLU A 118 -11.41 -8.35 -1.74
C GLU A 118 -11.23 -9.33 -2.91
N PRO A 119 -10.07 -9.35 -3.57
CA PRO A 119 -8.96 -8.37 -3.48
C PRO A 119 -9.16 -7.14 -4.36
N THR A 120 -10.33 -6.99 -5.01
CA THR A 120 -10.64 -5.93 -5.96
C THR A 120 -10.54 -4.52 -5.36
N ASN A 121 -10.76 -4.39 -4.05
CA ASN A 121 -10.59 -3.15 -3.30
C ASN A 121 -9.17 -2.55 -3.34
N GLU A 122 -8.15 -3.34 -3.70
CA GLU A 122 -6.77 -2.88 -3.83
C GLU A 122 -6.48 -2.24 -5.21
N VAL A 123 -7.29 -2.53 -6.24
CA VAL A 123 -6.98 -2.19 -7.64
C VAL A 123 -6.86 -0.70 -7.89
N ALA A 124 -7.75 0.11 -7.32
CA ALA A 124 -7.66 1.57 -7.49
C ALA A 124 -6.34 2.12 -6.95
N LEU A 125 -5.88 1.64 -5.79
CA LEU A 125 -4.60 2.01 -5.20
C LEU A 125 -3.43 1.54 -6.07
N LEU A 126 -3.47 0.30 -6.58
CA LEU A 126 -2.43 -0.23 -7.47
C LEU A 126 -2.25 0.60 -8.73
N VAL A 127 -3.34 1.09 -9.32
CA VAL A 127 -3.28 1.99 -10.49
C VAL A 127 -2.70 3.36 -10.09
N ILE A 128 -3.18 3.97 -9.01
CA ILE A 128 -2.76 5.31 -8.58
C ILE A 128 -1.27 5.34 -8.22
N GLN A 129 -0.72 4.30 -7.59
CA GLN A 129 0.69 4.25 -7.17
C GLN A 129 1.69 4.35 -8.35
N HIS A 130 1.26 4.04 -9.58
CA HIS A 130 2.08 4.13 -10.78
C HIS A 130 2.00 5.50 -11.47
N SER A 131 1.22 6.42 -10.91
CA SER A 131 1.00 7.75 -11.46
C SER A 131 1.77 8.85 -10.73
N ALA A 132 1.89 10.01 -11.38
CA ALA A 132 2.38 11.22 -10.72
C ALA A 132 1.33 11.89 -9.80
N ARG A 133 0.09 11.34 -9.72
CA ARG A 133 -1.05 11.93 -9.01
C ARG A 133 -1.28 11.34 -7.62
N ILE A 134 -0.30 10.66 -7.05
CA ILE A 134 -0.41 10.07 -5.70
C ILE A 134 -0.88 11.12 -4.67
N ALA A 135 -0.29 12.32 -4.70
CA ALA A 135 -0.62 13.37 -3.73
C ALA A 135 -2.10 13.79 -3.76
N GLU A 136 -2.75 13.74 -4.92
CA GLU A 136 -4.17 14.07 -5.10
C GLU A 136 -5.09 13.06 -4.43
N PHE A 137 -4.78 11.77 -4.55
CA PHE A 137 -5.64 10.69 -4.06
C PHE A 137 -5.31 10.24 -2.65
N LEU A 138 -4.10 10.55 -2.15
CA LEU A 138 -3.60 10.04 -0.88
C LEU A 138 -4.53 10.35 0.32
N PRO A 139 -5.14 11.56 0.46
CA PRO A 139 -6.08 11.84 1.55
C PRO A 139 -7.34 10.98 1.52
N LEU A 140 -7.82 10.61 0.33
CA LEU A 140 -8.97 9.71 0.18
C LEU A 140 -8.59 8.28 0.55
N ILE A 141 -7.42 7.81 0.08
CA ILE A 141 -6.90 6.48 0.37
C ILE A 141 -6.61 6.33 1.87
N ALA A 142 -6.10 7.38 2.54
CA ALA A 142 -5.89 7.39 3.97
C ALA A 142 -7.20 7.09 4.72
N ARG A 143 -8.28 7.82 4.39
CA ARG A 143 -9.60 7.60 4.99
C ARG A 143 -10.15 6.20 4.70
N ALA A 144 -9.98 5.71 3.48
CA ALA A 144 -10.39 4.36 3.13
C ALA A 144 -9.63 3.30 3.95
N ALA A 145 -8.33 3.48 4.14
CA ALA A 145 -7.52 2.58 4.96
C ALA A 145 -7.89 2.63 6.46
N GLU A 146 -8.18 3.82 7.00
CA GLU A 146 -8.66 4.00 8.38
C GLU A 146 -10.03 3.36 8.61
N GLN A 147 -10.86 3.27 7.57
CA GLN A 147 -12.18 2.64 7.60
C GLN A 147 -12.15 1.13 7.32
N GLY A 148 -10.99 0.55 7.04
CA GLY A 148 -10.85 -0.86 6.68
C GLY A 148 -11.24 -1.20 5.23
N GLU A 149 -11.54 -0.21 4.41
CA GLU A 149 -11.95 -0.38 3.01
C GLU A 149 -10.78 -0.85 2.10
N VAL A 150 -9.55 -0.68 2.54
CA VAL A 150 -8.33 -1.18 1.91
C VAL A 150 -7.28 -1.46 2.99
N PRO A 151 -6.42 -2.48 2.85
CA PRO A 151 -5.40 -2.78 3.85
C PRO A 151 -4.49 -1.57 4.14
N PHE A 152 -4.36 -1.18 5.42
CA PHE A 152 -3.61 0.01 5.82
C PHE A 152 -2.14 -0.04 5.35
N ARG A 153 -1.53 -1.23 5.28
CA ARG A 153 -0.16 -1.42 4.77
C ARG A 153 0.03 -0.88 3.35
N LEU A 154 -1.01 -0.91 2.51
CA LEU A 154 -0.94 -0.40 1.13
C LEU A 154 -0.95 1.13 1.10
N TYR A 155 -1.76 1.77 1.95
CA TYR A 155 -1.66 3.21 2.17
C TYR A 155 -0.26 3.60 2.66
N ALA A 156 0.28 2.86 3.63
CA ALA A 156 1.61 3.10 4.19
C ALA A 156 2.72 3.03 3.12
N LEU A 157 2.66 2.04 2.21
CA LEU A 157 3.55 1.95 1.04
C LEU A 157 3.45 3.18 0.13
N MET A 158 2.24 3.66 -0.11
CA MET A 158 2.00 4.82 -0.98
C MET A 158 2.45 6.13 -0.31
N LEU A 159 2.23 6.27 0.99
CA LEU A 159 2.72 7.40 1.78
C LEU A 159 4.26 7.50 1.71
N ASP A 160 4.96 6.40 1.96
CA ASP A 160 6.42 6.36 1.88
C ASP A 160 6.92 6.75 0.49
N ARG A 161 6.27 6.25 -0.57
CA ARG A 161 6.61 6.61 -1.96
C ARG A 161 6.46 8.10 -2.21
N LYS A 162 5.34 8.70 -1.75
CA LYS A 162 5.11 10.13 -1.85
C LYS A 162 6.19 10.92 -1.11
N LEU A 163 6.48 10.55 0.13
CA LEU A 163 7.49 11.23 0.94
C LEU A 163 8.88 11.16 0.29
N MET A 164 9.26 9.99 -0.25
CA MET A 164 10.51 9.84 -1.00
C MET A 164 10.54 10.73 -2.27
N GLN A 165 9.44 10.82 -3.01
CA GLN A 165 9.34 11.70 -4.19
C GLN A 165 9.49 13.19 -3.82
N GLU A 166 9.04 13.58 -2.63
CA GLU A 166 9.17 14.93 -2.08
C GLU A 166 10.55 15.20 -1.44
N GLY A 167 11.46 14.23 -1.44
CA GLY A 167 12.75 14.35 -0.77
C GLY A 167 12.66 14.42 0.74
N ARG A 168 11.63 13.83 1.34
CA ARG A 168 11.37 13.75 2.79
C ARG A 168 11.64 12.36 3.31
N PRO A 169 12.03 12.20 4.59
CA PRO A 169 12.12 10.89 5.22
C PRO A 169 10.79 10.14 5.14
N GLN A 170 10.85 8.84 4.88
CA GLN A 170 9.69 7.96 4.90
C GLN A 170 9.35 7.51 6.33
N VAL A 171 8.14 6.98 6.52
CA VAL A 171 7.64 6.59 7.85
C VAL A 171 7.87 5.11 8.14
N TYR A 172 7.68 4.24 7.13
CA TYR A 172 7.65 2.79 7.30
C TYR A 172 8.86 2.06 6.70
N GLY A 173 9.78 2.74 6.05
CA GLY A 173 10.97 2.12 5.47
C GLY A 173 10.66 1.17 4.31
N SER A 174 9.61 1.45 3.54
CA SER A 174 9.17 0.57 2.46
C SER A 174 9.86 0.82 1.12
N GLN A 175 10.48 1.99 0.93
CA GLN A 175 11.06 2.41 -0.34
C GLN A 175 12.58 2.41 -0.29
N GLY A 176 13.18 1.89 -1.37
CA GLY A 176 14.62 1.97 -1.63
C GLY A 176 14.91 2.82 -2.87
N ARG A 177 16.15 3.30 -2.99
CA ARG A 177 16.62 4.06 -4.15
C ARG A 177 18.03 3.66 -4.54
N SER A 178 18.29 3.66 -5.85
CA SER A 178 19.61 3.41 -6.43
C SER A 178 20.22 4.72 -6.94
N PHE A 179 21.50 4.91 -6.67
CA PHE A 179 22.30 6.02 -7.18
C PHE A 179 23.47 5.48 -7.98
N ARG A 180 23.67 6.03 -9.18
CA ARG A 180 24.89 5.76 -9.97
C ARG A 180 25.88 6.86 -9.67
N VAL A 181 26.98 6.53 -9.00
CA VAL A 181 28.00 7.50 -8.53
C VAL A 181 29.38 7.07 -8.98
N PRO A 182 30.39 8.00 -9.10
CA PRO A 182 31.76 7.62 -9.37
C PRO A 182 32.38 6.98 -8.12
N ASN A 183 33.09 5.87 -8.29
CA ASN A 183 33.97 5.30 -7.24
C ASN A 183 35.30 6.07 -7.15
N ALA A 184 36.21 5.63 -6.28
CA ALA A 184 37.53 6.26 -6.11
C ALA A 184 38.40 6.25 -7.38
N ARG A 185 38.08 5.38 -8.37
CA ARG A 185 38.79 5.29 -9.66
C ARG A 185 38.06 6.04 -10.78
N GLY A 186 37.01 6.82 -10.45
CA GLY A 186 36.19 7.53 -11.44
C GLY A 186 35.23 6.66 -12.23
N GLN A 187 35.16 5.35 -11.95
CA GLN A 187 34.25 4.43 -12.61
C GLN A 187 32.86 4.51 -11.96
N ALA A 188 31.80 4.39 -12.77
CA ALA A 188 30.43 4.39 -12.25
C ALA A 188 30.16 3.11 -11.43
N GLU A 189 29.70 3.28 -10.20
CA GLU A 189 29.20 2.22 -9.31
C GLU A 189 27.75 2.51 -8.92
N THR A 190 26.99 1.46 -8.55
CA THR A 190 25.63 1.60 -8.08
C THR A 190 25.59 1.47 -6.55
N VAL A 191 25.06 2.50 -5.89
CA VAL A 191 24.81 2.51 -4.45
C VAL A 191 23.29 2.36 -4.24
N ASN A 192 22.89 1.26 -3.60
CA ASN A 192 21.49 1.00 -3.25
C ASN A 192 21.30 1.26 -1.75
N LEU A 193 20.24 1.94 -1.39
CA LEU A 193 19.90 2.19 0.01
C LEU A 193 18.38 2.17 0.23
N ILE A 194 17.96 1.83 1.47
CA ILE A 194 16.61 2.15 1.94
C ILE A 194 16.59 3.65 2.18
N TRP A 195 15.57 4.32 1.61
CA TRP A 195 15.41 5.77 1.77
C TRP A 195 15.35 6.14 3.26
N PRO A 196 15.90 7.29 3.70
CA PRO A 196 15.91 7.68 5.11
C PRO A 196 14.55 7.53 5.79
N VAL A 197 14.54 6.94 6.98
CA VAL A 197 13.34 6.67 7.76
C VAL A 197 13.27 7.63 8.94
N GLU A 198 12.12 8.26 9.14
CA GLU A 198 11.84 9.07 10.32
C GLU A 198 11.85 8.18 11.58
N ASN A 199 12.64 8.56 12.59
CA ASN A 199 12.79 7.78 13.82
C ASN A 199 12.99 6.26 13.53
N ALA A 200 14.12 5.93 12.92
CA ALA A 200 14.44 4.56 12.48
C ALA A 200 14.38 3.53 13.63
N ALA A 201 14.64 3.94 14.89
CA ALA A 201 14.58 3.03 16.05
C ALA A 201 13.17 2.47 16.30
N ALA A 202 12.12 3.20 15.95
CA ALA A 202 10.73 2.77 16.16
C ALA A 202 10.06 2.25 14.86
N VAL A 203 10.81 2.08 13.76
CA VAL A 203 10.22 1.74 12.46
C VAL A 203 9.50 0.39 12.46
N ASN A 204 10.08 -0.63 13.09
CA ASN A 204 9.51 -1.98 13.08
C ASN A 204 8.20 -2.05 13.89
N GLU A 205 8.09 -1.29 14.97
CA GLU A 205 6.82 -1.17 15.71
C GLU A 205 5.75 -0.49 14.86
N ARG A 206 6.07 0.62 14.18
CA ARG A 206 5.13 1.28 13.25
C ARG A 206 4.71 0.36 12.11
N ARG A 207 5.66 -0.43 11.56
CA ARG A 207 5.36 -1.42 10.51
C ARG A 207 4.36 -2.46 10.99
N LYS A 208 4.57 -3.03 12.18
CA LYS A 208 3.65 -4.00 12.79
C LYS A 208 2.24 -3.41 12.97
N GLN A 209 2.15 -2.19 13.50
CA GLN A 209 0.88 -1.47 13.67
C GLN A 209 0.18 -1.19 12.34
N ALA A 210 0.94 -0.96 11.29
CA ALA A 210 0.42 -0.75 9.93
C ALA A 210 0.07 -2.05 9.17
N GLY A 211 0.26 -3.23 9.79
CA GLY A 211 -0.07 -4.52 9.18
C GLY A 211 0.98 -5.05 8.21
N PHE A 212 2.25 -4.61 8.33
CA PHE A 212 3.34 -5.29 7.62
C PHE A 212 3.73 -6.57 8.35
N ASP A 213 3.97 -7.62 7.59
CA ASP A 213 4.42 -8.94 8.03
C ASP A 213 5.95 -9.06 8.18
N SER A 214 6.69 -8.04 7.73
CA SER A 214 8.15 -8.04 7.70
C SER A 214 8.73 -6.80 8.37
N SER A 215 9.92 -6.93 8.96
CA SER A 215 10.74 -5.82 9.46
C SER A 215 11.29 -4.96 8.32
N VAL A 216 11.88 -3.81 8.64
CA VAL A 216 12.54 -2.97 7.63
C VAL A 216 13.81 -3.65 7.07
N GLU A 217 14.49 -4.43 7.89
CA GLU A 217 15.66 -5.23 7.52
C GLU A 217 15.28 -6.33 6.51
N GLU A 218 14.22 -7.06 6.77
CA GLU A 218 13.69 -8.08 5.86
C GLU A 218 13.18 -7.47 4.55
N ASN A 219 12.53 -6.31 4.61
CA ASN A 219 12.16 -5.56 3.42
C ASN A 219 13.39 -5.14 2.60
N ALA A 220 14.44 -4.66 3.24
CA ALA A 220 15.70 -4.31 2.58
C ALA A 220 16.33 -5.53 1.91
N GLN A 221 16.38 -6.67 2.61
CA GLN A 221 16.87 -7.94 2.07
C GLN A 221 16.08 -8.38 0.83
N ARG A 222 14.74 -8.29 0.87
CA ARG A 222 13.84 -8.58 -0.27
C ARG A 222 14.13 -7.69 -1.47
N LEU A 223 14.52 -6.43 -1.23
CA LEU A 223 14.93 -5.48 -2.26
C LEU A 223 16.39 -5.67 -2.72
N GLY A 224 17.15 -6.60 -2.14
CA GLY A 224 18.58 -6.79 -2.42
C GLY A 224 19.45 -5.63 -1.90
N ILE A 225 19.02 -4.94 -0.86
CA ILE A 225 19.68 -3.77 -0.28
C ILE A 225 20.22 -4.15 1.12
N PRO A 226 21.53 -4.02 1.40
CA PRO A 226 22.03 -4.10 2.76
C PRO A 226 21.41 -2.99 3.63
N TYR A 227 20.68 -3.38 4.69
CA TYR A 227 20.05 -2.38 5.54
C TYR A 227 21.08 -1.65 6.39
N GLN A 228 21.02 -0.35 6.33
CA GLN A 228 21.73 0.58 7.22
C GLN A 228 20.90 1.85 7.36
N ILE A 229 20.99 2.48 8.53
CA ILE A 229 20.33 3.76 8.77
C ILE A 229 21.07 4.82 7.99
N VAL A 230 20.36 5.46 7.06
CA VAL A 230 20.87 6.53 6.20
C VAL A 230 20.12 7.81 6.54
N THR A 231 20.81 8.94 6.48
CA THR A 231 20.25 10.27 6.75
C THR A 231 20.02 11.08 5.47
N MET A 232 19.14 12.07 5.52
CA MET A 232 18.90 12.97 4.37
C MET A 232 20.16 13.74 3.90
N PRO A 233 21.07 14.22 4.79
CA PRO A 233 22.35 14.77 4.35
C PRO A 233 23.22 13.80 3.53
N GLU A 234 23.24 12.51 3.88
CA GLU A 234 23.97 11.49 3.11
C GLU A 234 23.35 11.27 1.73
N VAL A 235 22.02 11.21 1.65
CA VAL A 235 21.31 11.15 0.37
C VAL A 235 21.67 12.35 -0.51
N ARG A 236 21.62 13.58 0.03
CA ARG A 236 21.99 14.78 -0.74
C ARG A 236 23.43 14.72 -1.29
N ARG A 237 24.38 14.18 -0.51
CA ARG A 237 25.75 13.93 -1.00
C ARG A 237 25.79 12.93 -2.14
N LEU A 238 25.01 11.85 -2.06
CA LEU A 238 24.88 10.87 -3.16
C LEU A 238 24.25 11.47 -4.40
N GLU A 239 23.23 12.31 -4.27
CA GLU A 239 22.61 13.03 -5.40
C GLU A 239 23.60 13.97 -6.11
N GLN A 240 24.41 14.71 -5.34
CA GLN A 240 25.46 15.56 -5.88
C GLN A 240 26.53 14.75 -6.65
N ARG A 241 26.99 13.61 -6.06
CA ARG A 241 27.93 12.70 -6.72
C ARG A 241 27.33 12.08 -7.98
N ALA A 242 26.04 11.71 -7.96
CA ALA A 242 25.35 11.13 -9.10
C ALA A 242 25.19 12.14 -10.25
N ALA A 243 25.02 13.42 -9.95
CA ALA A 243 24.96 14.49 -10.96
C ALA A 243 26.27 14.62 -11.76
N ALA A 244 27.39 14.27 -11.18
CA ALA A 244 28.72 14.30 -11.84
C ALA A 244 28.94 13.14 -12.84
N VAL A 245 28.08 12.10 -12.84
CA VAL A 245 28.18 10.93 -13.74
C VAL A 245 27.18 11.02 -14.90
N ARG A 246 26.30 12.03 -14.93
CA ARG A 246 25.38 12.22 -16.06
C ARG A 246 26.19 12.67 -17.29
N PRO A 247 26.02 11.99 -18.46
CA PRO A 247 26.68 12.40 -19.71
C PRO A 247 26.20 13.75 -20.19
#